data_671c45b8c70b1635ed0ba5b2b98436cb
#
_entry.id   671c45b8c70b1635ed0ba5b2b98436cb
#
_cell.length_a   1.000
_cell.length_b   1.000
_cell.length_c   1.000
_cell.angle_alpha   90.00
_cell.angle_beta   90.00
_cell.angle_gamma   90.00
#
_symmetry.space_group_name_H-M   'P 1'
#
loop_
_entity.id
_entity.type
_entity.pdbx_description
1 polymer ?
#
loop_
_entity_poly.entity_id
_entity_poly.type
_entity_poly.pdbx_seq_one_letter_code
_entity_poly.pdbx_strand_id
1 'polypeptide(L)'
;MVLVRKIRFEDLDAVTKIEADIFHQPWKYSDFEDMVDKSDRGYVVIELDGRVIGGAAYRNILGDVEITNVELEKEYRGNGYSHILIEEVIKEGKNSGGESFTLEVRKSNLAAIHLYESHGFVTEGVRKGFYDFPKEDALIMWNRNAN
;
A
#
# COMPACT_ATOMS: atom_id res chain seq x y z
N MET A 1 0.41 16.62 -13.35
CA MET A 1 1.32 15.50 -13.64
C MET A 1 1.40 14.56 -12.45
N VAL A 2 1.27 13.28 -12.70
CA VAL A 2 1.35 12.25 -11.66
C VAL A 2 2.78 11.76 -11.53
N LEU A 3 3.26 11.66 -10.29
CA LEU A 3 4.60 11.15 -9.99
C LEU A 3 4.50 10.17 -8.84
N VAL A 4 5.15 9.01 -8.97
CA VAL A 4 5.27 8.04 -7.89
C VAL A 4 6.76 7.87 -7.55
N ARG A 5 7.05 7.81 -6.27
CA ARG A 5 8.43 7.75 -5.80
C ARG A 5 8.50 7.28 -4.35
N LYS A 6 9.68 6.92 -3.89
CA LYS A 6 9.90 6.59 -2.48
C LYS A 6 9.73 7.82 -1.60
N ILE A 7 9.25 7.59 -0.39
CA ILE A 7 9.05 8.62 0.64
C ILE A 7 10.37 9.32 0.98
N ARG A 8 10.29 10.61 1.26
CA ARG A 8 11.40 11.45 1.74
C ARG A 8 11.01 12.07 3.08
N PHE A 9 11.99 12.61 3.81
CA PHE A 9 11.72 13.27 5.09
C PHE A 9 10.70 14.39 4.97
N GLU A 10 10.73 15.16 3.90
CA GLU A 10 9.77 16.25 3.67
C GLU A 10 8.32 15.77 3.45
N ASP A 11 8.10 14.49 3.21
CA ASP A 11 6.76 13.93 3.02
C ASP A 11 6.08 13.48 4.33
N LEU A 12 6.85 13.36 5.41
CA LEU A 12 6.38 12.69 6.64
C LEU A 12 5.15 13.35 7.26
N ASP A 13 5.08 14.65 7.29
CA ASP A 13 3.90 15.35 7.82
C ASP A 13 2.66 15.08 6.97
N ALA A 14 2.81 15.14 5.64
CA ALA A 14 1.71 14.95 4.71
C ALA A 14 1.13 13.53 4.80
N VAL A 15 1.98 12.50 4.77
CA VAL A 15 1.50 11.11 4.84
C VAL A 15 0.91 10.77 6.19
N THR A 16 1.46 11.31 7.28
CA THR A 16 0.92 11.12 8.62
C THR A 16 -0.49 11.68 8.71
N LYS A 17 -0.72 12.84 8.13
CA LYS A 17 -2.04 13.47 8.12
C LYS A 17 -3.04 12.68 7.28
N ILE A 18 -2.65 12.24 6.09
CA ILE A 18 -3.51 11.45 5.20
C ILE A 18 -3.92 10.16 5.89
N GLU A 19 -2.99 9.47 6.50
CA GLU A 19 -3.24 8.23 7.21
C GLU A 19 -4.24 8.45 8.36
N ALA A 20 -4.05 9.51 9.15
CA ALA A 20 -4.94 9.84 10.26
C ALA A 20 -6.37 10.16 9.81
N ASP A 21 -6.52 10.73 8.63
CA ASP A 21 -7.84 11.05 8.08
C ASP A 21 -8.59 9.80 7.55
N ILE A 22 -7.87 8.75 7.20
CA ILE A 22 -8.44 7.57 6.53
C ILE A 22 -8.64 6.40 7.49
N PHE A 23 -7.68 6.13 8.38
CA PHE A 23 -7.67 4.94 9.22
C PHE A 23 -8.03 5.23 10.67
N HIS A 24 -8.71 4.26 11.30
CA HIS A 24 -9.07 4.32 12.72
C HIS A 24 -7.85 4.18 13.63
N GLN A 25 -6.89 3.36 13.22
CA GLN A 25 -5.64 3.12 13.94
C GLN A 25 -4.47 3.49 13.03
N PRO A 26 -4.26 4.79 12.80
CA PRO A 26 -3.26 5.23 11.82
C PRO A 26 -1.84 5.01 12.31
N TRP A 27 -0.93 4.86 11.37
CA TRP A 27 0.48 4.94 11.65
C TRP A 27 0.83 6.33 12.19
N LYS A 28 1.84 6.37 13.02
CA LYS A 28 2.40 7.62 13.57
C LYS A 28 3.53 8.11 12.66
N TYR A 29 3.93 9.34 12.88
CA TYR A 29 5.08 9.94 12.20
C TYR A 29 6.31 9.02 12.24
N SER A 30 6.61 8.44 13.42
CA SER A 30 7.76 7.57 13.60
C SER A 30 7.69 6.27 12.78
N ASP A 31 6.49 5.77 12.50
CA ASP A 31 6.33 4.59 11.66
C ASP A 31 6.71 4.89 10.22
N PHE A 32 6.31 6.06 9.72
CA PHE A 32 6.68 6.51 8.38
C PHE A 32 8.17 6.84 8.30
N GLU A 33 8.71 7.46 9.34
CA GLU A 33 10.14 7.77 9.41
C GLU A 33 10.99 6.51 9.26
N ASP A 34 10.55 5.39 9.84
CA ASP A 34 11.22 4.10 9.74
C ASP A 34 11.26 3.55 8.31
N MET A 35 10.46 4.11 7.41
CA MET A 35 10.42 3.69 6.00
C MET A 35 11.38 4.46 5.11
N VAL A 36 12.02 5.51 5.62
CA VAL A 36 12.90 6.37 4.81
C VAL A 36 14.29 5.73 4.68
N ASP A 37 14.79 5.64 3.44
CA ASP A 37 16.15 5.19 3.13
C ASP A 37 16.50 3.80 3.66
N LYS A 38 15.56 2.86 3.56
CA LYS A 38 15.80 1.46 3.93
C LYS A 38 15.89 0.60 2.67
N SER A 39 16.63 -0.52 2.77
CA SER A 39 16.82 -1.45 1.65
C SER A 39 15.78 -2.57 1.61
N ASP A 40 15.20 -2.93 2.76
CA ASP A 40 14.26 -4.05 2.90
C ASP A 40 12.80 -3.61 3.01
N ARG A 41 12.55 -2.30 3.09
CA ARG A 41 11.21 -1.76 3.23
C ARG A 41 11.16 -0.32 2.78
N GLY A 42 9.95 0.16 2.55
CA GLY A 42 9.76 1.54 2.16
C GLY A 42 8.30 1.92 2.06
N TYR A 43 8.09 3.16 1.73
CA TYR A 43 6.76 3.70 1.46
C TYR A 43 6.83 4.45 0.13
N VAL A 44 5.92 4.12 -0.78
CA VAL A 44 5.82 4.82 -2.07
C VAL A 44 4.74 5.88 -1.93
N VAL A 45 5.07 7.12 -2.26
CA VAL A 45 4.10 8.21 -2.30
C VAL A 45 3.67 8.46 -3.73
N ILE A 46 2.43 8.89 -3.90
CA ILE A 46 1.92 9.36 -5.18
C ILE A 46 1.63 10.86 -5.05
N GLU A 47 2.20 11.65 -5.99
CA GLU A 47 1.99 13.10 -6.07
C GLU A 47 1.16 13.44 -7.28
N LEU A 48 0.30 14.42 -7.12
CA LEU A 48 -0.41 15.04 -8.23
C LEU A 48 -0.08 16.53 -8.19
N ASP A 49 0.60 17.02 -9.24
CA ASP A 49 0.99 18.42 -9.36
C ASP A 49 1.72 18.96 -8.11
N GLY A 50 2.65 18.15 -7.59
CA GLY A 50 3.49 18.52 -6.45
C GLY A 50 2.88 18.26 -5.08
N ARG A 51 1.65 17.76 -5.03
CA ARG A 51 0.97 17.45 -3.76
C ARG A 51 0.89 15.93 -3.55
N VAL A 52 1.32 15.46 -2.40
CA VAL A 52 1.16 14.05 -2.02
C VAL A 52 -0.32 13.78 -1.74
N ILE A 53 -0.89 12.79 -2.44
CA ILE A 53 -2.31 12.43 -2.35
C ILE A 53 -2.55 11.03 -1.79
N GLY A 54 -1.51 10.26 -1.57
CA GLY A 54 -1.62 8.91 -1.01
C GLY A 54 -0.31 8.17 -1.06
N GLY A 55 -0.38 6.87 -0.81
CA GLY A 55 0.81 6.03 -0.83
C GLY A 55 0.54 4.61 -0.39
N ALA A 56 1.60 3.82 -0.29
CA ALA A 56 1.55 2.44 0.16
C ALA A 56 2.89 2.01 0.73
N ALA A 57 2.83 1.20 1.79
CA ALA A 57 4.01 0.65 2.44
C ALA A 57 4.31 -0.75 1.90
N TYR A 58 5.57 -1.11 1.87
CA TYR A 58 6.00 -2.47 1.56
C TYR A 58 7.16 -2.88 2.46
N ARG A 59 7.25 -4.18 2.72
CA ARG A 59 8.35 -4.75 3.50
C ARG A 59 8.71 -6.10 2.93
N ASN A 60 10.00 -6.30 2.59
CA ASN A 60 10.50 -7.57 2.10
C ASN A 60 10.92 -8.44 3.29
N ILE A 61 10.24 -9.58 3.46
CA ILE A 61 10.51 -10.54 4.52
C ILE A 61 10.95 -11.83 3.85
N LEU A 62 12.27 -12.01 3.72
CA LEU A 62 12.87 -13.20 3.11
C LEU A 62 12.34 -13.51 1.70
N GLY A 63 12.11 -12.49 0.90
CA GLY A 63 11.63 -12.63 -0.48
C GLY A 63 10.13 -12.44 -0.63
N ASP A 64 9.37 -12.49 0.46
CA ASP A 64 7.93 -12.22 0.45
C ASP A 64 7.69 -10.77 0.82
N VAL A 65 7.21 -9.99 -0.13
CA VAL A 65 6.93 -8.57 0.07
C VAL A 65 5.50 -8.39 0.58
N GLU A 66 5.38 -7.89 1.80
CA GLU A 66 4.10 -7.55 2.39
C GLU A 66 3.75 -6.11 2.04
N ILE A 67 2.57 -5.89 1.47
CA ILE A 67 2.06 -4.57 1.13
C ILE A 67 1.01 -4.18 2.16
N THR A 68 1.18 -3.01 2.77
CA THR A 68 0.26 -2.49 3.78
C THR A 68 -0.02 -1.01 3.55
N ASN A 69 -0.98 -0.48 4.30
CA ASN A 69 -1.25 0.97 4.34
C ASN A 69 -1.45 1.57 2.94
N VAL A 70 -2.15 0.85 2.07
CA VAL A 70 -2.49 1.37 0.74
C VAL A 70 -3.59 2.41 0.92
N GLU A 71 -3.32 3.64 0.53
CA GLU A 71 -4.23 4.75 0.76
C GLU A 71 -4.20 5.77 -0.35
N LEU A 72 -5.35 6.43 -0.53
CA LEU A 72 -5.50 7.53 -1.49
C LEU A 72 -6.56 8.46 -0.91
N GLU A 73 -6.30 9.75 -0.91
CA GLU A 73 -7.29 10.74 -0.47
C GLU A 73 -8.59 10.54 -1.25
N LYS A 74 -9.71 10.60 -0.56
CA LYS A 74 -11.04 10.26 -1.09
C LYS A 74 -11.35 10.98 -2.40
N GLU A 75 -11.01 12.26 -2.50
CA GLU A 75 -11.32 13.09 -3.67
C GLU A 75 -10.57 12.68 -4.94
N TYR A 76 -9.49 11.89 -4.79
CA TYR A 76 -8.68 11.44 -5.93
C TYR A 76 -8.96 10.01 -6.34
N ARG A 77 -9.90 9.33 -5.66
CA ARG A 77 -10.27 7.95 -5.99
C ARG A 77 -11.07 7.88 -7.29
N GLY A 78 -11.01 6.73 -7.97
CA GLY A 78 -11.76 6.51 -9.19
C GLY A 78 -11.13 7.09 -10.44
N ASN A 79 -9.85 7.51 -10.39
CA ASN A 79 -9.14 8.11 -11.53
C ASN A 79 -7.95 7.27 -12.01
N GLY A 80 -7.84 6.03 -11.55
CA GLY A 80 -6.75 5.13 -11.97
C GLY A 80 -5.43 5.34 -11.24
N TYR A 81 -5.34 6.25 -10.30
CA TYR A 81 -4.09 6.52 -9.56
C TYR A 81 -3.63 5.32 -8.72
N SER A 82 -4.57 4.52 -8.22
CA SER A 82 -4.24 3.32 -7.45
C SER A 82 -3.48 2.29 -8.27
N HIS A 83 -3.77 2.18 -9.57
CA HIS A 83 -3.03 1.28 -10.47
C HIS A 83 -1.58 1.71 -10.60
N ILE A 84 -1.35 3.01 -10.77
CA ILE A 84 0.01 3.58 -10.88
C ILE A 84 0.77 3.33 -9.59
N LEU A 85 0.12 3.52 -8.45
CA LEU A 85 0.72 3.32 -7.13
C LEU A 85 1.13 1.85 -6.92
N ILE A 86 0.24 0.90 -7.21
CA ILE A 86 0.51 -0.53 -7.02
C ILE A 86 1.63 -1.00 -7.95
N GLU A 87 1.68 -0.52 -9.19
CA GLU A 87 2.77 -0.84 -10.11
C GLU A 87 4.12 -0.41 -9.55
N GLU A 88 4.20 0.78 -8.97
CA GLU A 88 5.44 1.28 -8.39
C GLU A 88 5.83 0.49 -7.13
N VAL A 89 4.85 0.13 -6.28
CA VAL A 89 5.11 -0.69 -5.10
C VAL A 89 5.69 -2.05 -5.49
N ILE A 90 5.14 -2.68 -6.52
CA ILE A 90 5.64 -3.96 -7.02
C ILE A 90 7.08 -3.79 -7.54
N LYS A 91 7.34 -2.73 -8.29
CA LYS A 91 8.68 -2.42 -8.80
C LYS A 91 9.68 -2.25 -7.65
N GLU A 92 9.34 -1.44 -6.66
CA GLU A 92 10.23 -1.21 -5.52
C GLU A 92 10.41 -2.46 -4.66
N GLY A 93 9.36 -3.27 -4.52
CA GLY A 93 9.46 -4.56 -3.83
C GLY A 93 10.42 -5.51 -4.53
N LYS A 94 10.39 -5.56 -5.85
CA LYS A 94 11.36 -6.34 -6.63
C LYS A 94 12.77 -5.82 -6.47
N ASN A 95 12.94 -4.50 -6.49
CA ASN A 95 14.26 -3.88 -6.29
C ASN A 95 14.83 -4.22 -4.91
N SER A 96 13.99 -4.50 -3.92
CA SER A 96 14.42 -4.93 -2.59
C SER A 96 14.79 -6.41 -2.52
N GLY A 97 14.67 -7.14 -3.63
CA GLY A 97 14.90 -8.59 -3.69
C GLY A 97 13.65 -9.43 -3.54
N GLY A 98 12.47 -8.81 -3.65
CA GLY A 98 11.20 -9.51 -3.52
C GLY A 98 10.91 -10.45 -4.69
N GLU A 99 10.35 -11.61 -4.38
CA GLU A 99 9.98 -12.64 -5.34
C GLU A 99 8.47 -12.86 -5.40
N SER A 100 7.78 -12.64 -4.28
CA SER A 100 6.34 -12.78 -4.13
C SER A 100 5.79 -11.58 -3.39
N PHE A 101 4.49 -11.32 -3.58
CA PHE A 101 3.81 -10.18 -2.96
C PHE A 101 2.53 -10.65 -2.27
N THR A 102 2.26 -10.13 -1.09
CA THR A 102 1.07 -10.48 -0.33
C THR A 102 0.45 -9.25 0.32
N LEU A 103 -0.85 -9.30 0.52
CA LEU A 103 -1.58 -8.25 1.21
C LEU A 103 -2.86 -8.80 1.82
N GLU A 104 -3.45 -8.02 2.69
CA GLU A 104 -4.74 -8.32 3.28
C GLU A 104 -5.71 -7.19 2.91
N VAL A 105 -6.95 -7.54 2.62
CA VAL A 105 -7.98 -6.58 2.19
C VAL A 105 -9.31 -6.97 2.81
N ARG A 106 -10.12 -5.97 3.19
CA ARG A 106 -11.47 -6.22 3.70
C ARG A 106 -12.29 -6.95 2.66
N LYS A 107 -12.99 -8.00 3.09
CA LYS A 107 -13.82 -8.82 2.22
C LYS A 107 -14.88 -7.99 1.47
N SER A 108 -15.35 -6.91 2.06
CA SER A 108 -16.35 -6.03 1.45
C SER A 108 -15.76 -4.99 0.48
N ASN A 109 -14.44 -4.82 0.49
CA ASN A 109 -13.80 -3.79 -0.36
C ASN A 109 -13.60 -4.31 -1.78
N LEU A 110 -14.69 -4.38 -2.55
CA LEU A 110 -14.68 -4.95 -3.89
C LEU A 110 -13.79 -4.16 -4.85
N ALA A 111 -13.74 -2.83 -4.70
CA ALA A 111 -12.90 -1.99 -5.55
C ALA A 111 -11.41 -2.33 -5.37
N ALA A 112 -10.96 -2.49 -4.13
CA ALA A 112 -9.58 -2.87 -3.85
C ALA A 112 -9.27 -4.29 -4.32
N ILE A 113 -10.18 -5.23 -4.09
CA ILE A 113 -10.02 -6.63 -4.54
C ILE A 113 -9.83 -6.66 -6.07
N HIS A 114 -10.67 -5.95 -6.81
CA HIS A 114 -10.57 -5.87 -8.27
C HIS A 114 -9.25 -5.24 -8.70
N LEU A 115 -8.82 -4.18 -8.01
CA LEU A 115 -7.53 -3.54 -8.26
C LEU A 115 -6.39 -4.56 -8.15
N TYR A 116 -6.34 -5.30 -7.04
CA TYR A 116 -5.28 -6.26 -6.79
C TYR A 116 -5.35 -7.44 -7.77
N GLU A 117 -6.55 -7.94 -8.05
CA GLU A 117 -6.72 -9.01 -9.06
C GLU A 117 -6.21 -8.59 -10.42
N SER A 118 -6.43 -7.32 -10.82
CA SER A 118 -5.94 -6.81 -12.10
C SER A 118 -4.42 -6.73 -12.17
N HIS A 119 -3.74 -6.79 -11.02
CA HIS A 119 -2.28 -6.80 -10.94
C HIS A 119 -1.73 -8.20 -10.59
N GLY A 120 -2.52 -9.24 -10.77
CA GLY A 120 -2.07 -10.62 -10.63
C GLY A 120 -2.20 -11.22 -9.24
N PHE A 121 -2.88 -10.54 -8.32
CA PHE A 121 -3.13 -11.10 -6.99
C PHE A 121 -4.32 -12.06 -7.01
N VAL A 122 -4.20 -13.15 -6.25
CA VAL A 122 -5.22 -14.18 -6.11
C VAL A 122 -5.50 -14.39 -4.63
N THR A 123 -6.76 -14.55 -4.26
CA THR A 123 -7.14 -14.86 -2.89
C THR A 123 -6.71 -16.29 -2.55
N GLU A 124 -5.91 -16.45 -1.50
CA GLU A 124 -5.42 -17.77 -1.05
C GLU A 124 -5.87 -18.12 0.36
N GLY A 125 -6.50 -17.20 1.08
CA GLY A 125 -6.97 -17.47 2.43
C GLY A 125 -7.85 -16.37 2.97
N VAL A 126 -8.37 -16.59 4.18
CA VAL A 126 -9.23 -15.66 4.89
C VAL A 126 -8.79 -15.60 6.35
N ARG A 127 -8.65 -14.40 6.90
CA ARG A 127 -8.48 -14.18 8.34
C ARG A 127 -9.80 -13.71 8.91
N LYS A 128 -10.46 -14.56 9.67
CA LYS A 128 -11.76 -14.22 10.26
C LYS A 128 -11.61 -13.16 11.33
N GLY A 129 -12.46 -12.14 11.26
CA GLY A 129 -12.52 -11.08 12.26
C GLY A 129 -11.25 -10.25 12.40
N PHE A 130 -10.43 -10.20 11.35
CA PHE A 130 -9.13 -9.50 11.40
C PHE A 130 -9.27 -8.00 11.59
N TYR A 131 -10.24 -7.38 10.92
CA TYR A 131 -10.47 -5.94 11.01
C TYR A 131 -11.45 -5.58 12.11
N ASP A 132 -11.24 -4.40 12.70
CA ASP A 132 -12.18 -3.76 13.61
C ASP A 132 -12.71 -2.48 12.96
N PHE A 133 -13.80 -1.93 13.48
CA PHE A 133 -14.38 -0.63 13.08
C PHE A 133 -14.78 -0.52 11.61
N PRO A 134 -15.68 -1.37 11.06
CA PRO A 134 -16.40 -2.49 11.70
C PRO A 134 -15.57 -3.77 11.68
N LYS A 135 -16.00 -4.73 12.48
CA LYS A 135 -15.39 -6.05 12.49
C LYS A 135 -15.71 -6.76 11.17
N GLU A 136 -14.68 -7.28 10.55
CA GLU A 136 -14.80 -7.88 9.23
C GLU A 136 -13.64 -8.83 8.94
N ASP A 137 -13.91 -9.84 8.10
CA ASP A 137 -12.87 -10.75 7.63
C ASP A 137 -11.94 -10.06 6.65
N ALA A 138 -10.68 -10.49 6.63
CA ALA A 138 -9.71 -10.11 5.63
C ALA A 138 -9.54 -11.24 4.62
N LEU A 139 -9.46 -10.89 3.35
CA LEU A 139 -8.96 -11.81 2.33
C LEU A 139 -7.44 -11.68 2.30
N ILE A 140 -6.74 -12.80 2.27
CA ILE A 140 -5.28 -12.83 2.10
C ILE A 140 -5.01 -13.09 0.64
N MET A 141 -4.38 -12.14 -0.03
CA MET A 141 -4.10 -12.25 -1.46
C MET A 141 -2.59 -12.34 -1.70
N TRP A 142 -2.23 -13.11 -2.72
CA TRP A 142 -0.85 -13.31 -3.13
C TRP A 142 -0.67 -13.10 -4.62
N ASN A 143 0.44 -12.49 -4.98
CA ASN A 143 0.96 -12.51 -6.35
C ASN A 143 2.34 -13.17 -6.29
N ARG A 144 2.44 -14.41 -6.77
CA ARG A 144 3.66 -15.21 -6.71
C ARG A 144 4.46 -15.16 -8.01
N ASN A 145 3.93 -14.48 -9.02
CA ASN A 145 4.53 -14.41 -10.35
C ASN A 145 4.57 -12.98 -10.88
N ALA A 146 4.78 -12.00 -10.00
CA ALA A 146 4.84 -10.61 -10.40
C ALA A 146 6.04 -10.36 -11.32
N ASN A 147 5.76 -9.82 -12.51
CA ASN A 147 6.78 -9.51 -13.51
C ASN A 147 6.96 -8.01 -13.65
#